data_23f41c4516f873cafdacfba15545b06d
#
_entry.id   23f41c4516f873cafdacfba15545b06d
#
_cell.length_a   1.000
_cell.length_b   1.000
_cell.length_c   1.000
_cell.angle_alpha   90.00
_cell.angle_beta   90.00
_cell.angle_gamma   90.00
#
_symmetry.space_group_name_H-M   'P 1'
#
loop_
_entity.id
_entity.type
_entity.pdbx_description
1 polymer ?
#
loop_
_entity_poly.entity_id
_entity_poly.type
_entity_poly.pdbx_seq_one_letter_code
_entity_poly.pdbx_strand_id
1 'polypeptide(L)'
;VSSNDYDRRFYGIYPGKCVENVDPEDKYRVKLQVPQIYGTAISNWAFPCTPVADDRSVFIPGLNSTVWVMFIGGDPNFPVWIGVL
;
A
#
# COMPACT_ATOMS: atom_id res chain seq x y z
N VAL A 1 -9.16 5.88 -26.12
CA VAL A 1 -9.35 4.85 -25.86
C VAL A 1 -8.55 4.25 -24.75
N SER A 2 -7.69 3.55 -24.99
CA SER A 2 -6.95 2.94 -23.93
C SER A 2 -6.25 3.93 -23.05
N SER A 3 -6.22 5.17 -23.42
CA SER A 3 -5.62 6.17 -22.61
C SER A 3 -6.27 6.22 -21.23
N ASN A 4 -7.45 5.75 -21.07
CA ASN A 4 -8.11 5.76 -19.79
C ASN A 4 -7.37 4.96 -18.75
N ASP A 5 -6.62 3.96 -19.13
CA ASP A 5 -5.88 3.16 -18.18
C ASP A 5 -4.75 3.97 -17.56
N TYR A 6 -4.18 4.90 -18.30
CA TYR A 6 -3.10 5.73 -17.78
C TYR A 6 -3.62 6.83 -16.89
N ASP A 7 -4.85 7.25 -17.12
CA ASP A 7 -5.43 8.35 -16.35
C ASP A 7 -6.22 7.87 -15.18
N ARG A 8 -6.30 6.55 -14.99
CA ARG A 8 -7.12 6.00 -13.94
C ARG A 8 -6.52 6.33 -12.57
N ARG A 9 -7.35 6.89 -11.71
CA ARG A 9 -6.94 7.28 -10.38
C ARG A 9 -7.87 6.67 -9.36
N PHE A 10 -7.31 6.34 -8.21
CA PHE A 10 -8.06 5.70 -7.13
C PHE A 10 -7.88 6.53 -5.87
N TYR A 11 -8.92 7.27 -5.53
CA TYR A 11 -8.84 8.24 -4.45
C TYR A 11 -9.45 7.75 -3.14
N GLY A 12 -10.02 6.58 -3.12
CA GLY A 12 -10.63 6.05 -1.92
C GLY A 12 -9.62 5.35 -1.02
N ILE A 13 -10.15 4.68 -0.01
CA ILE A 13 -9.36 3.83 0.85
C ILE A 13 -9.79 2.39 0.56
N TYR A 14 -8.83 1.49 0.50
CA TYR A 14 -9.08 0.13 0.07
C TYR A 14 -8.46 -0.86 1.05
N PRO A 15 -9.11 -1.99 1.29
CA PRO A 15 -8.49 -3.05 2.08
C PRO A 15 -7.51 -3.82 1.22
N GLY A 16 -6.35 -4.12 1.79
CA GLY A 16 -5.35 -4.94 1.13
C GLY A 16 -4.76 -5.93 2.08
N LYS A 17 -4.11 -6.95 1.54
CA LYS A 17 -3.47 -7.99 2.34
C LYS A 17 -1.97 -7.81 2.24
N CYS A 18 -1.29 -7.81 3.38
CA CYS A 18 0.16 -7.72 3.40
C CYS A 18 0.76 -9.06 2.98
N VAL A 19 1.54 -9.07 1.91
CA VAL A 19 2.13 -10.29 1.40
C VAL A 19 3.66 -10.30 1.49
N GLU A 20 4.27 -9.14 1.76
CA GLU A 20 5.71 -9.04 1.92
C GLU A 20 5.97 -7.92 2.91
N ASN A 21 6.64 -8.23 4.02
CA ASN A 21 6.86 -7.23 5.06
C ASN A 21 8.32 -7.06 5.46
N VAL A 22 9.24 -7.62 4.69
CA VAL A 22 10.67 -7.41 4.92
C VAL A 22 11.20 -6.49 3.85
N ASP A 23 11.38 -5.23 4.19
CA ASP A 23 11.85 -4.22 3.25
C ASP A 23 13.37 -4.27 3.20
N PRO A 24 13.96 -4.58 2.06
CA PRO A 24 15.42 -4.66 1.97
C PRO A 24 16.11 -3.33 2.24
N GLU A 25 15.40 -2.21 2.12
CA GLU A 25 15.97 -0.91 2.44
C GLU A 25 15.59 -0.41 3.84
N ASP A 26 14.90 -1.26 4.59
CA ASP A 26 14.55 -0.97 5.99
C ASP A 26 13.76 0.33 6.13
N LYS A 27 12.82 0.56 5.24
CA LYS A 27 11.99 1.77 5.25
C LYS A 27 10.57 1.50 5.70
N TYR A 28 10.32 0.36 6.31
CA TYR A 28 9.01 -0.03 6.83
C TYR A 28 7.95 -0.14 5.74
N ARG A 29 8.37 -0.42 4.51
CA ARG A 29 7.45 -0.62 3.40
C ARG A 29 6.98 -2.06 3.36
N VAL A 30 5.80 -2.26 2.79
CA VAL A 30 5.26 -3.60 2.60
C VAL A 30 4.74 -3.73 1.17
N LYS A 31 4.63 -4.95 0.69
CA LYS A 31 3.95 -5.21 -0.57
C LYS A 31 2.58 -5.76 -0.27
N LEU A 32 1.62 -5.39 -1.10
CA LEU A 32 0.22 -5.62 -0.80
C LEU A 32 -0.47 -6.31 -1.97
N GLN A 33 -1.51 -7.04 -1.63
CA GLN A 33 -2.45 -7.57 -2.59
C GLN A 33 -3.74 -6.79 -2.39
N VAL A 34 -4.12 -5.99 -3.37
CA VAL A 34 -5.33 -5.17 -3.31
C VAL A 34 -6.21 -5.58 -4.47
N PRO A 35 -7.10 -6.55 -4.28
CA PRO A 35 -7.83 -7.13 -5.42
C PRO A 35 -8.65 -6.13 -6.21
N GLN A 36 -9.18 -5.11 -5.57
CA GLN A 36 -9.99 -4.12 -6.26
C GLN A 36 -9.18 -3.27 -7.22
N ILE A 37 -7.88 -3.22 -7.06
CA ILE A 37 -7.01 -2.36 -7.85
C ILE A 37 -6.12 -3.18 -8.77
N TYR A 38 -5.47 -4.21 -8.23
CA TYR A 38 -4.45 -4.95 -8.97
C TYR A 38 -4.89 -6.35 -9.39
N GLY A 39 -6.10 -6.76 -9.01
CA GLY A 39 -6.50 -8.15 -9.25
C GLY A 39 -5.62 -9.09 -8.47
N THR A 40 -4.94 -10.01 -9.16
CA THR A 40 -4.06 -10.96 -8.48
C THR A 40 -2.61 -10.50 -8.45
N ALA A 41 -2.30 -9.34 -9.01
CA ALA A 41 -0.93 -8.84 -9.01
C ALA A 41 -0.56 -8.27 -7.64
N ILE A 42 0.74 -8.28 -7.36
CA ILE A 42 1.28 -7.73 -6.11
C ILE A 42 1.71 -6.29 -6.38
N SER A 43 1.46 -5.41 -5.42
CA SER A 43 1.79 -4.00 -5.58
C SER A 43 3.29 -3.77 -5.53
N ASN A 44 3.69 -2.55 -5.89
CA ASN A 44 5.01 -2.04 -5.55
C ASN A 44 5.09 -1.89 -4.03
N TRP A 45 6.27 -1.56 -3.54
CA TRP A 45 6.44 -1.29 -2.11
C TRP A 45 5.54 -0.13 -1.68
N ALA A 46 4.74 -0.36 -0.66
CA ALA A 46 3.83 0.65 -0.12
C ALA A 46 4.51 1.35 1.04
N PHE A 47 4.57 2.67 0.98
CA PHE A 47 5.18 3.46 2.04
C PHE A 47 4.27 3.54 3.25
N PRO A 48 4.84 3.59 4.46
CA PRO A 48 4.02 3.74 5.66
C PRO A 48 3.49 5.17 5.77
N CYS A 49 2.26 5.29 6.25
CA CYS A 49 1.67 6.57 6.59
C CYS A 49 1.28 6.48 8.05
N THR A 50 2.15 6.95 8.92
CA THR A 50 1.94 6.84 10.35
C THR A 50 1.72 8.23 10.95
N PRO A 51 0.98 8.32 12.05
CA PRO A 51 0.66 9.62 12.63
C PRO A 51 1.85 10.33 13.29
N VAL A 52 2.89 9.59 13.65
CA VAL A 52 4.05 10.18 14.31
C VAL A 52 5.28 9.82 13.50
N ALA A 53 5.95 10.83 12.96
CA ALA A 53 6.97 10.60 11.97
C ALA A 53 8.37 10.38 12.54
N ASP A 54 8.70 10.97 13.66
CA ASP A 54 10.07 10.93 14.14
C ASP A 54 10.32 9.87 15.19
N ASP A 55 9.29 9.15 15.56
CA ASP A 55 9.41 8.15 16.58
C ASP A 55 9.61 6.81 15.94
N ARG A 56 10.40 6.29 15.50
CA ARG A 56 10.70 5.04 14.83
C ARG A 56 9.94 3.82 15.31
N SER A 57 8.99 3.97 16.18
CA SER A 57 8.23 2.82 16.64
C SER A 57 7.07 2.56 15.69
N VAL A 58 7.39 2.21 14.46
CA VAL A 58 6.40 1.89 13.45
C VAL A 58 6.02 0.42 13.57
N PHE A 59 4.72 0.18 13.62
CA PHE A 59 4.23 -1.19 13.63
C PHE A 59 4.23 -1.75 12.22
N ILE A 60 4.89 -2.86 12.02
CA ILE A 60 4.95 -3.50 10.71
C ILE A 60 3.84 -4.55 10.65
N PRO A 61 2.96 -4.51 9.64
CA PRO A 61 1.91 -5.51 9.52
C PRO A 61 2.48 -6.91 9.37
N GLY A 62 1.83 -7.86 10.00
CA GLY A 62 2.19 -9.26 9.80
C GLY A 62 1.74 -9.74 8.44
N LEU A 63 2.35 -10.82 7.97
CA LEU A 63 1.94 -11.41 6.70
C LEU A 63 0.49 -11.85 6.78
N ASN A 64 -0.23 -11.65 5.70
CA ASN A 64 -1.64 -12.00 5.55
C ASN A 64 -2.59 -11.14 6.37
N SER A 65 -2.09 -10.12 7.08
CA SER A 65 -2.99 -9.22 7.77
C SER A 65 -3.63 -8.26 6.77
N THR A 66 -4.80 -7.75 7.12
CA THR A 66 -5.48 -6.76 6.28
C THR A 66 -5.05 -5.37 6.70
N VAL A 67 -4.65 -4.57 5.73
CA VAL A 67 -4.23 -3.20 5.98
C VAL A 67 -5.07 -2.27 5.12
N TRP A 68 -5.18 -1.02 5.54
CA TRP A 68 -5.86 0.00 4.77
C TRP A 68 -4.86 0.70 3.87
N VAL A 69 -5.25 0.91 2.61
CA VAL A 69 -4.36 1.36 1.55
C VAL A 69 -4.95 2.56 0.85
N MET A 70 -4.12 3.56 0.61
CA MET A 70 -4.44 4.68 -0.27
C MET A 70 -3.32 4.80 -1.29
N PHE A 71 -3.47 5.73 -2.22
CA PHE A 71 -2.50 5.89 -3.30
C PHE A 71 -2.12 7.35 -3.41
N ILE A 72 -0.83 7.62 -3.52
CA ILE A 72 -0.34 9.00 -3.64
C ILE A 72 -0.87 9.59 -4.94
N GLY A 73 -1.64 10.67 -4.82
CA GLY A 73 -2.26 11.28 -5.99
C GLY A 73 -3.23 10.38 -6.71
N GLY A 74 -3.67 9.30 -6.07
CA GLY A 74 -4.54 8.33 -6.69
C GLY A 74 -3.84 7.37 -7.64
N ASP A 75 -2.51 7.42 -7.73
CA ASP A 75 -1.74 6.63 -8.68
C ASP A 75 -1.48 5.24 -8.12
N PRO A 76 -2.00 4.17 -8.74
CA PRO A 76 -1.83 2.82 -8.20
C PRO A 76 -0.39 2.33 -8.19
N ASN A 77 0.52 3.03 -8.84
CA ASN A 77 1.93 2.67 -8.77
C ASN A 77 2.60 3.12 -7.47
N PHE A 78 1.92 3.95 -6.69
CA PHE A 78 2.47 4.50 -5.46
C PHE A 78 1.52 4.28 -4.30
N PRO A 79 1.42 3.04 -3.82
CA PRO A 79 0.54 2.75 -2.68
C PRO A 79 1.15 3.22 -1.37
N VAL A 80 0.27 3.47 -0.41
CA VAL A 80 0.64 3.86 0.95
C VAL A 80 -0.23 3.03 1.88
N TRP A 81 0.37 2.39 2.89
CA TRP A 81 -0.42 1.66 3.87
C TRP A 81 -0.59 2.54 5.13
N ILE A 82 -1.78 2.50 5.70
CA ILE A 82 -2.15 3.43 6.75
C ILE A 82 -2.23 2.76 8.10
N GLY A 83 -2.81 1.60 8.14
CA GLY A 83 -2.96 0.91 9.41
C GLY A 83 -3.47 -0.49 9.19
N VAL A 84 -3.58 -1.23 10.27
CA VAL A 84 -3.99 -2.63 10.24
C VAL A 84 -5.42 -2.74 10.74
N LEU A 85 -6.20 -3.53 10.03
CA LEU A 85 -7.57 -3.77 10.45
C LEU A 85 -7.62 -4.63 11.70
#